data_bf2f2eee7c998e3b94bc4a0d5566f917
#
_entry.id   bf2f2eee7c998e3b94bc4a0d5566f917
#
_cell.length_a   1.000
_cell.length_b   1.000
_cell.length_c   1.000
_cell.angle_alpha   90.00
_cell.angle_beta   90.00
_cell.angle_gamma   90.00
#
_symmetry.space_group_name_H-M   'P 1'
#
loop_
_entity.id
_entity.type
_entity.pdbx_description
1 polymer ?
#
loop_
_entity_poly.entity_id
_entity_poly.type
_entity_poly.pdbx_seq_one_letter_code
_entity_poly.pdbx_strand_id
1 'polypeptide(L)'
;MRIVDIHDYRNDHLAIGVEGKMVSLTRVRKGLLEKEIIRESEDPTFIILSNTNQLQGIFSGRADGKIFYMSAIVVFAKKNINFAQLKRLLNVKMFDVTYPANDLKRRDQLMTFLGMQPTSIDYDLTITEKPEVRTDLPDVVDVESLTLEETFTIPKVVNVNLDTHCLGLLAVGAAEGLCCRKDGKVEGILVYSKINEKTFATEGFFYNDCTYGNALLTTYFRIAYLKGATVRLTFPYTAPPSMGGVEVEPLTGHFIF
;
A
#
# COMPACT_ATOMS: atom_id res chain seq x y z
N MET A 1 -26.02 9.49 -1.18
CA MET A 1 -25.25 8.28 -0.82
C MET A 1 -24.91 8.37 0.65
N ARG A 2 -24.99 7.29 1.38
CA ARG A 2 -24.52 7.16 2.78
C ARG A 2 -23.74 5.85 2.95
N ILE A 3 -22.88 5.84 3.96
CA ILE A 3 -22.09 4.67 4.36
C ILE A 3 -22.57 4.29 5.75
N VAL A 4 -22.75 3.01 5.99
CA VAL A 4 -23.16 2.47 7.28
C VAL A 4 -22.32 1.22 7.57
N ASP A 5 -21.84 1.07 8.80
CA ASP A 5 -21.24 -0.18 9.24
C ASP A 5 -22.28 -1.29 9.10
N ILE A 6 -21.86 -2.45 8.59
CA ILE A 6 -22.78 -3.56 8.33
C ILE A 6 -23.42 -4.09 9.63
N HIS A 7 -22.73 -3.95 10.77
CA HIS A 7 -23.21 -4.35 12.08
C HIS A 7 -24.25 -3.39 12.66
N ASP A 8 -24.19 -2.10 12.28
CA ASP A 8 -25.12 -1.06 12.75
C ASP A 8 -26.41 -1.03 11.92
N TYR A 9 -26.44 -1.72 10.79
CA TYR A 9 -27.60 -1.71 9.91
C TYR A 9 -28.67 -2.75 10.34
N ARG A 10 -29.75 -2.24 10.90
CA ARG A 10 -30.82 -3.08 11.51
C ARG A 10 -31.81 -3.68 10.50
N ASN A 11 -31.87 -3.17 9.28
CA ASN A 11 -32.84 -3.63 8.29
C ASN A 11 -32.21 -4.67 7.37
N ASP A 12 -32.61 -5.93 7.52
CA ASP A 12 -32.03 -7.03 6.73
C ASP A 12 -32.45 -7.02 5.26
N HIS A 13 -33.54 -6.33 4.90
CA HIS A 13 -34.04 -6.35 3.52
C HIS A 13 -33.72 -5.03 2.81
N LEU A 14 -32.92 -5.12 1.75
CA LEU A 14 -32.49 -4.00 0.92
C LEU A 14 -32.84 -4.24 -0.55
N ALA A 15 -33.27 -3.19 -1.23
CA ALA A 15 -33.39 -3.23 -2.68
C ALA A 15 -32.01 -3.12 -3.35
N ILE A 16 -31.73 -3.97 -4.34
CA ILE A 16 -30.52 -3.92 -5.16
C ILE A 16 -30.87 -3.49 -6.57
N GLY A 17 -30.04 -2.57 -7.10
CA GLY A 17 -30.05 -2.18 -8.49
C GLY A 17 -31.29 -1.40 -8.93
N VAL A 18 -31.36 -1.16 -10.26
CA VAL A 18 -32.40 -0.32 -10.86
C VAL A 18 -33.80 -0.98 -10.80
N GLU A 19 -33.85 -2.32 -10.78
CA GLU A 19 -35.09 -3.09 -10.76
C GLU A 19 -35.68 -3.27 -9.33
N GLY A 20 -34.97 -2.76 -8.31
CA GLY A 20 -35.47 -2.81 -6.91
C GLY A 20 -35.60 -4.22 -6.35
N LYS A 21 -34.86 -5.21 -6.85
CA LYS A 21 -34.89 -6.58 -6.34
C LYS A 21 -34.50 -6.60 -4.88
N MET A 22 -35.38 -7.08 -4.04
CA MET A 22 -35.12 -7.20 -2.59
C MET A 22 -34.15 -8.34 -2.30
N VAL A 23 -33.18 -8.07 -1.46
CA VAL A 23 -32.21 -9.06 -0.98
C VAL A 23 -32.09 -9.00 0.53
N SER A 24 -31.81 -10.12 1.17
CA SER A 24 -31.41 -10.17 2.56
C SER A 24 -29.94 -9.80 2.68
N LEU A 25 -29.64 -8.79 3.49
CA LEU A 25 -28.26 -8.37 3.77
C LEU A 25 -27.48 -9.48 4.46
N THR A 26 -28.12 -10.20 5.39
CA THR A 26 -27.55 -11.37 6.06
C THR A 26 -27.12 -12.44 5.05
N ARG A 27 -27.96 -12.72 4.06
CA ARG A 27 -27.64 -13.71 3.01
C ARG A 27 -26.50 -13.25 2.11
N VAL A 28 -26.50 -11.97 1.74
CA VAL A 28 -25.40 -11.38 0.94
C VAL A 28 -24.09 -11.44 1.72
N ARG A 29 -24.09 -11.02 2.98
CA ARG A 29 -22.93 -11.06 3.88
C ARG A 29 -22.38 -12.49 4.01
N LYS A 30 -23.25 -13.47 4.30
CA LYS A 30 -22.87 -14.87 4.37
C LYS A 30 -22.19 -15.35 3.08
N GLY A 31 -22.77 -15.04 1.92
CA GLY A 31 -22.18 -15.41 0.63
C GLY A 31 -20.84 -14.73 0.33
N LEU A 32 -20.60 -13.52 0.84
CA LEU A 32 -19.31 -12.84 0.70
C LEU A 32 -18.23 -13.43 1.61
N LEU A 33 -18.60 -13.84 2.83
CA LEU A 33 -17.72 -14.55 3.76
C LEU A 33 -17.36 -15.94 3.25
N GLU A 34 -18.35 -16.73 2.78
CA GLU A 34 -18.12 -18.06 2.22
C GLU A 34 -17.22 -18.06 0.99
N LYS A 35 -17.18 -16.96 0.25
CA LYS A 35 -16.30 -16.75 -0.92
C LYS A 35 -14.99 -16.03 -0.58
N GLU A 36 -14.72 -15.81 0.69
CA GLU A 36 -13.56 -15.07 1.20
C GLU A 36 -13.37 -13.67 0.57
N ILE A 37 -14.47 -13.05 0.09
CA ILE A 37 -14.44 -11.71 -0.49
C ILE A 37 -14.29 -10.66 0.62
N ILE A 38 -14.89 -10.91 1.79
CA ILE A 38 -14.72 -10.11 3.01
C ILE A 38 -14.25 -11.00 4.15
N ARG A 39 -13.44 -10.40 5.07
CA ARG A 39 -12.89 -11.08 6.25
C ARG A 39 -13.17 -10.22 7.47
N GLU A 40 -14.23 -10.55 8.21
CA GLU A 40 -14.70 -9.73 9.35
C GLU A 40 -13.70 -9.59 10.50
N SER A 41 -12.75 -10.51 10.60
CA SER A 41 -11.73 -10.47 11.65
C SER A 41 -10.60 -9.46 11.40
N GLU A 42 -10.48 -8.96 10.17
CA GLU A 42 -9.34 -8.12 9.78
C GLU A 42 -9.72 -6.64 9.65
N ASP A 43 -10.81 -6.36 8.91
CA ASP A 43 -11.22 -5.00 8.62
C ASP A 43 -12.73 -4.80 8.81
N PRO A 44 -13.18 -3.62 9.29
CA PRO A 44 -14.58 -3.27 9.33
C PRO A 44 -15.21 -3.31 7.93
N THR A 45 -16.47 -3.75 7.88
CA THR A 45 -17.22 -3.88 6.63
C THR A 45 -18.36 -2.87 6.58
N PHE A 46 -18.44 -2.16 5.47
CA PHE A 46 -19.40 -1.09 5.26
C PHE A 46 -20.30 -1.37 4.08
N ILE A 47 -21.55 -0.91 4.16
CA ILE A 47 -22.50 -0.88 3.06
C ILE A 47 -22.63 0.53 2.50
N ILE A 48 -22.75 0.62 1.17
CA ILE A 48 -23.00 1.86 0.44
C ILE A 48 -24.47 1.88 0.05
N LEU A 49 -25.20 2.87 0.53
CA LEU A 49 -26.61 3.07 0.23
C LEU A 49 -26.82 4.32 -0.64
N SER A 50 -27.75 4.23 -1.58
CA SER A 50 -28.27 5.39 -2.32
C SER A 50 -29.08 6.31 -1.39
N ASN A 51 -29.49 7.47 -1.90
CA ASN A 51 -30.41 8.37 -1.18
C ASN A 51 -31.81 7.74 -0.98
N THR A 52 -32.15 6.73 -1.79
CA THR A 52 -33.38 5.94 -1.70
C THR A 52 -33.20 4.63 -0.94
N ASN A 53 -32.14 4.50 -0.15
CA ASN A 53 -31.80 3.31 0.64
C ASN A 53 -31.60 2.02 -0.17
N GLN A 54 -31.23 2.12 -1.44
CA GLN A 54 -30.88 0.96 -2.23
C GLN A 54 -29.40 0.59 -2.01
N LEU A 55 -29.10 -0.70 -1.87
CA LEU A 55 -27.74 -1.21 -1.74
C LEU A 55 -27.00 -1.02 -3.05
N GLN A 56 -25.96 -0.21 -3.02
CA GLN A 56 -25.09 0.06 -4.16
C GLN A 56 -23.81 -0.78 -4.14
N GLY A 57 -23.27 -1.03 -2.94
CA GLY A 57 -22.04 -1.79 -2.79
C GLY A 57 -21.78 -2.17 -1.32
N ILE A 58 -20.80 -3.03 -1.16
CA ILE A 58 -20.22 -3.42 0.14
C ILE A 58 -18.71 -3.31 -0.02
N PHE A 59 -18.03 -2.77 0.96
CA PHE A 59 -16.57 -2.71 0.99
C PHE A 59 -16.05 -2.96 2.40
N SER A 60 -14.85 -3.52 2.49
CA SER A 60 -14.12 -3.70 3.74
C SER A 60 -12.81 -2.94 3.67
N GLY A 61 -12.36 -2.39 4.78
CA GLY A 61 -11.10 -1.67 4.84
C GLY A 61 -11.02 -0.78 6.07
N ARG A 62 -9.86 -0.13 6.21
CA ARG A 62 -9.55 0.76 7.32
C ARG A 62 -8.92 2.06 6.83
N ALA A 63 -9.17 3.14 7.56
CA ALA A 63 -8.50 4.41 7.33
C ALA A 63 -7.21 4.47 8.14
N ASP A 64 -6.14 4.93 7.50
CA ASP A 64 -4.90 5.33 8.16
C ASP A 64 -4.52 6.72 7.65
N GLY A 65 -4.53 7.69 8.53
CA GLY A 65 -4.35 9.09 8.17
C GLY A 65 -5.35 9.58 7.11
N LYS A 66 -4.86 9.85 5.92
CA LYS A 66 -5.66 10.33 4.77
C LYS A 66 -5.86 9.28 3.67
N ILE A 67 -5.45 8.05 3.92
CA ILE A 67 -5.60 6.92 3.01
C ILE A 67 -6.64 5.96 3.58
N PHE A 68 -7.51 5.43 2.72
CA PHE A 68 -8.37 4.32 3.06
C PHE A 68 -7.90 3.08 2.31
N TYR A 69 -7.37 2.12 3.05
CA TYR A 69 -6.95 0.82 2.55
C TYR A 69 -8.16 -0.08 2.40
N MET A 70 -8.52 -0.38 1.16
CA MET A 70 -9.71 -1.15 0.82
C MET A 70 -9.31 -2.58 0.45
N SER A 71 -9.50 -3.51 1.37
CA SER A 71 -9.17 -4.92 1.17
C SER A 71 -10.19 -5.66 0.30
N ALA A 72 -11.44 -5.19 0.27
CA ALA A 72 -12.48 -5.74 -0.57
C ALA A 72 -13.48 -4.68 -1.03
N ILE A 73 -13.99 -4.84 -2.24
CA ILE A 73 -15.13 -4.06 -2.76
C ILE A 73 -16.00 -4.92 -3.67
N VAL A 74 -17.30 -4.87 -3.44
CA VAL A 74 -18.33 -5.50 -4.28
C VAL A 74 -19.37 -4.46 -4.64
N VAL A 75 -19.69 -4.34 -5.91
CA VAL A 75 -20.66 -3.37 -6.42
C VAL A 75 -21.86 -4.08 -7.02
N PHE A 76 -23.04 -3.64 -6.62
CA PHE A 76 -24.32 -4.20 -7.07
C PHE A 76 -25.03 -3.32 -8.10
N ALA A 77 -24.65 -2.05 -8.18
CA ALA A 77 -25.22 -1.10 -9.14
C ALA A 77 -24.36 -1.01 -10.41
N LYS A 78 -24.99 -1.03 -11.58
CA LYS A 78 -24.31 -0.77 -12.87
C LYS A 78 -23.79 0.67 -13.00
N LYS A 79 -24.30 1.60 -12.16
CA LYS A 79 -23.83 3.00 -12.14
C LYS A 79 -22.67 3.12 -11.17
N ASN A 80 -21.64 3.83 -11.60
CA ASN A 80 -20.42 4.04 -10.87
C ASN A 80 -20.66 4.58 -9.46
N ILE A 81 -19.97 4.01 -8.49
CA ILE A 81 -19.87 4.60 -7.14
C ILE A 81 -19.20 5.96 -7.29
N ASN A 82 -19.76 6.97 -6.65
CA ASN A 82 -19.14 8.28 -6.60
C ASN A 82 -18.01 8.28 -5.56
N PHE A 83 -16.80 7.92 -5.99
CA PHE A 83 -15.62 7.86 -5.12
C PHE A 83 -15.25 9.21 -4.52
N ALA A 84 -15.49 10.33 -5.22
CA ALA A 84 -15.24 11.66 -4.66
C ALA A 84 -16.15 11.94 -3.45
N GLN A 85 -17.42 11.53 -3.51
CA GLN A 85 -18.33 11.60 -2.37
C GLN A 85 -17.92 10.63 -1.26
N LEU A 86 -17.47 9.41 -1.63
CA LEU A 86 -17.00 8.39 -0.69
C LEU A 86 -15.78 8.89 0.11
N LYS A 87 -14.80 9.52 -0.56
CA LYS A 87 -13.64 10.15 0.09
C LYS A 87 -14.06 11.20 1.13
N ARG A 88 -15.04 12.04 0.78
CA ARG A 88 -15.56 13.08 1.72
C ARG A 88 -16.23 12.44 2.94
N LEU A 89 -17.05 11.41 2.76
CA LEU A 89 -17.76 10.74 3.84
C LEU A 89 -16.80 10.01 4.80
N LEU A 90 -15.71 9.46 4.27
CA LEU A 90 -14.67 8.78 5.06
C LEU A 90 -13.58 9.73 5.56
N ASN A 91 -13.62 11.02 5.17
CA ASN A 91 -12.60 12.03 5.49
C ASN A 91 -11.18 11.63 5.05
N VAL A 92 -11.07 11.00 3.87
CA VAL A 92 -9.78 10.56 3.28
C VAL A 92 -9.49 11.30 1.97
N LYS A 93 -8.22 11.31 1.57
CA LYS A 93 -7.77 11.90 0.30
C LYS A 93 -7.63 10.86 -0.79
N MET A 94 -7.27 9.62 -0.44
CA MET A 94 -6.97 8.55 -1.37
C MET A 94 -7.61 7.25 -0.94
N PHE A 95 -7.89 6.40 -1.93
CA PHE A 95 -8.15 4.98 -1.74
C PHE A 95 -6.95 4.19 -2.23
N ASP A 96 -6.62 3.15 -1.51
CA ASP A 96 -5.73 2.08 -1.94
C ASP A 96 -6.55 0.78 -1.96
N VAL A 97 -6.89 0.32 -3.17
CA VAL A 97 -7.63 -0.94 -3.37
C VAL A 97 -6.64 -2.03 -3.71
N THR A 98 -6.53 -3.02 -2.84
CA THR A 98 -5.54 -4.09 -2.96
C THR A 98 -6.12 -5.38 -3.54
N TYR A 99 -5.24 -6.17 -4.16
CA TYR A 99 -5.55 -7.51 -4.65
C TYR A 99 -4.29 -8.39 -4.58
N PRO A 100 -4.41 -9.73 -4.40
CA PRO A 100 -3.28 -10.63 -4.51
C PRO A 100 -2.70 -10.56 -5.94
N ALA A 101 -1.41 -10.31 -6.09
CA ALA A 101 -0.80 -10.04 -7.40
C ALA A 101 -0.91 -11.22 -8.38
N ASN A 102 -1.05 -12.45 -7.87
CA ASN A 102 -1.27 -13.67 -8.65
C ASN A 102 -2.76 -13.89 -9.03
N ASP A 103 -3.71 -13.13 -8.47
CA ASP A 103 -5.13 -13.20 -8.84
C ASP A 103 -5.44 -12.28 -10.04
N LEU A 104 -5.05 -12.76 -11.23
CA LEU A 104 -5.27 -12.04 -12.48
C LEU A 104 -6.76 -11.76 -12.75
N LYS A 105 -7.65 -12.67 -12.33
CA LYS A 105 -9.10 -12.48 -12.49
C LYS A 105 -9.60 -11.31 -11.64
N ARG A 106 -9.16 -11.22 -10.39
CA ARG A 106 -9.50 -10.11 -9.51
C ARG A 106 -8.96 -8.80 -10.03
N ARG A 107 -7.70 -8.79 -10.48
CA ARG A 107 -7.09 -7.63 -11.14
C ARG A 107 -7.96 -7.11 -12.29
N ASP A 108 -8.33 -7.98 -13.23
CA ASP A 108 -9.07 -7.60 -14.43
C ASP A 108 -10.49 -7.08 -14.10
N GLN A 109 -11.12 -7.66 -13.08
CA GLN A 109 -12.39 -7.16 -12.54
C GLN A 109 -12.25 -5.76 -11.97
N LEU A 110 -11.20 -5.50 -11.19
CA LEU A 110 -10.92 -4.18 -10.61
C LEU A 110 -10.56 -3.16 -11.69
N MET A 111 -9.73 -3.53 -12.68
CA MET A 111 -9.41 -2.67 -13.83
C MET A 111 -10.67 -2.25 -14.57
N THR A 112 -11.57 -3.19 -14.86
CA THR A 112 -12.86 -2.91 -15.53
C THR A 112 -13.75 -2.03 -14.66
N PHE A 113 -13.80 -2.28 -13.37
CA PHE A 113 -14.63 -1.53 -12.42
C PHE A 113 -14.12 -0.12 -12.16
N LEU A 114 -12.82 0.04 -11.93
CA LEU A 114 -12.18 1.33 -11.63
C LEU A 114 -11.86 2.15 -12.88
N GLY A 115 -11.81 1.51 -14.05
CA GLY A 115 -11.44 2.16 -15.31
C GLY A 115 -9.98 2.58 -15.38
N MET A 116 -9.09 1.92 -14.60
CA MET A 116 -7.68 2.24 -14.54
C MET A 116 -6.81 0.98 -14.42
N GLN A 117 -5.53 1.12 -14.75
CA GLN A 117 -4.50 0.09 -14.50
C GLN A 117 -4.09 0.09 -13.02
N PRO A 118 -3.54 -1.01 -12.49
CA PRO A 118 -2.86 -0.99 -11.20
C PRO A 118 -1.77 0.07 -11.18
N THR A 119 -1.58 0.69 -10.02
CA THR A 119 -0.57 1.74 -9.85
C THR A 119 0.79 1.13 -9.55
N SER A 120 0.80 0.14 -8.67
CA SER A 120 2.03 -0.51 -8.19
C SER A 120 1.78 -1.95 -7.77
N ILE A 121 2.88 -2.68 -7.56
CA ILE A 121 2.88 -4.03 -7.01
C ILE A 121 3.99 -4.11 -5.95
N ASP A 122 3.66 -4.73 -4.82
CA ASP A 122 4.63 -5.13 -3.81
C ASP A 122 5.28 -6.45 -4.22
N TYR A 123 6.57 -6.51 -4.08
CA TYR A 123 7.36 -7.71 -4.35
C TYR A 123 8.20 -8.09 -3.14
N ASP A 124 8.29 -9.37 -2.84
CA ASP A 124 9.35 -9.92 -2.01
C ASP A 124 10.55 -10.27 -2.91
N LEU A 125 11.71 -9.71 -2.53
CA LEU A 125 12.97 -9.86 -3.24
C LEU A 125 13.91 -10.68 -2.39
N THR A 126 14.24 -11.89 -2.84
CA THR A 126 15.26 -12.75 -2.21
C THR A 126 16.59 -12.52 -2.91
N ILE A 127 17.57 -12.00 -2.19
CA ILE A 127 18.89 -11.71 -2.73
C ILE A 127 19.71 -13.00 -2.73
N THR A 128 19.92 -13.59 -3.91
CA THR A 128 20.60 -14.88 -4.09
C THR A 128 22.11 -14.74 -4.29
N GLU A 129 22.56 -13.57 -4.76
CA GLU A 129 23.98 -13.28 -4.95
C GLU A 129 24.37 -12.06 -4.12
N LYS A 130 25.57 -12.09 -3.53
CA LYS A 130 26.07 -10.95 -2.73
C LYS A 130 26.27 -9.73 -3.62
N PRO A 131 25.57 -8.61 -3.35
CA PRO A 131 25.76 -7.40 -4.12
C PRO A 131 27.20 -6.89 -4.05
N GLU A 132 27.79 -6.57 -5.19
CA GLU A 132 29.13 -6.00 -5.27
C GLU A 132 29.18 -4.59 -4.73
N VAL A 133 30.22 -4.27 -4.00
CA VAL A 133 30.50 -2.89 -3.56
C VAL A 133 31.11 -2.13 -4.73
N ARG A 134 30.35 -1.20 -5.27
CA ARG A 134 30.84 -0.33 -6.34
C ARG A 134 31.51 0.89 -5.72
N THR A 135 32.78 1.09 -6.03
CA THR A 135 33.59 2.20 -5.52
C THR A 135 33.25 3.56 -6.13
N ASP A 136 32.43 3.55 -7.20
CA ASP A 136 31.92 4.75 -7.86
C ASP A 136 30.60 5.26 -7.27
N LEU A 137 30.04 4.55 -6.29
CA LEU A 137 28.83 4.97 -5.59
C LEU A 137 29.14 5.77 -4.32
N PRO A 138 28.26 6.71 -3.94
CA PRO A 138 28.38 7.46 -2.70
C PRO A 138 28.40 6.55 -1.46
N ASP A 139 29.07 7.01 -0.41
CA ASP A 139 29.03 6.33 0.89
C ASP A 139 27.62 6.36 1.49
N VAL A 140 27.22 5.22 2.05
CA VAL A 140 25.96 5.06 2.76
C VAL A 140 26.24 4.90 4.24
N VAL A 141 25.57 5.69 5.07
CA VAL A 141 25.69 5.67 6.52
C VAL A 141 24.32 5.41 7.17
N ASP A 142 24.33 4.91 8.40
CA ASP A 142 23.12 4.70 9.19
C ASP A 142 22.46 6.04 9.57
N VAL A 143 21.12 6.02 9.69
CA VAL A 143 20.33 7.22 10.01
C VAL A 143 20.59 7.75 11.42
N GLU A 144 21.16 6.95 12.33
CA GLU A 144 21.59 7.44 13.66
C GLU A 144 22.55 8.64 13.59
N SER A 145 23.21 8.82 12.44
CA SER A 145 24.05 9.99 12.19
C SER A 145 23.29 11.23 11.70
N LEU A 146 21.95 11.13 11.43
CA LEU A 146 21.13 12.26 11.06
C LEU A 146 20.80 13.12 12.28
N THR A 147 20.99 14.43 12.14
CA THR A 147 20.47 15.38 13.12
C THR A 147 18.96 15.55 12.96
N LEU A 148 18.29 15.99 14.03
CA LEU A 148 16.86 16.30 13.98
C LEU A 148 16.53 17.36 12.91
N GLU A 149 17.41 18.34 12.73
CA GLU A 149 17.26 19.40 11.72
C GLU A 149 17.34 18.84 10.30
N GLU A 150 18.27 17.92 10.02
CA GLU A 150 18.37 17.24 8.74
C GLU A 150 17.12 16.42 8.44
N THR A 151 16.57 15.74 9.43
CA THR A 151 15.33 14.96 9.29
C THR A 151 14.16 15.84 8.81
N PHE A 152 14.05 17.08 9.27
CA PHE A 152 13.04 18.03 8.81
C PHE A 152 13.34 18.66 7.44
N THR A 153 14.59 18.62 6.98
CA THR A 153 14.96 19.16 5.67
C THR A 153 14.83 18.15 4.53
N ILE A 154 14.91 16.85 4.82
CA ILE A 154 14.80 15.76 3.83
C ILE A 154 13.52 15.89 2.95
N PRO A 155 12.30 16.13 3.48
CA PRO A 155 11.11 16.29 2.66
C PRO A 155 11.18 17.43 1.66
N LYS A 156 11.96 18.46 1.94
CA LYS A 156 12.12 19.62 1.05
C LYS A 156 13.12 19.33 -0.07
N VAL A 157 14.11 18.52 0.21
CA VAL A 157 15.19 18.18 -0.73
C VAL A 157 14.71 17.16 -1.75
N VAL A 158 13.91 16.16 -1.31
CA VAL A 158 13.53 15.01 -2.15
C VAL A 158 12.16 15.20 -2.83
N ASN A 159 11.50 16.33 -2.66
CA ASN A 159 10.19 16.65 -3.26
C ASN A 159 9.11 15.56 -3.03
N VAL A 160 9.29 14.75 -2.01
CA VAL A 160 8.38 13.69 -1.57
C VAL A 160 7.93 14.05 -0.16
N ASN A 161 6.66 13.94 0.11
CA ASN A 161 6.18 13.91 1.49
C ASN A 161 6.77 12.64 2.14
N LEU A 162 7.95 12.75 2.73
CA LEU A 162 8.38 11.81 3.75
C LEU A 162 7.23 11.82 4.75
N ASP A 163 6.48 10.76 4.72
CA ASP A 163 5.31 10.64 5.55
C ASP A 163 5.80 10.81 7.00
N THR A 164 5.09 11.58 7.77
CA THR A 164 5.27 11.67 9.22
C THR A 164 5.33 10.28 9.86
N HIS A 165 4.79 9.27 9.19
CA HIS A 165 4.88 7.87 9.53
C HIS A 165 6.34 7.35 9.53
N CYS A 166 7.09 7.49 8.44
CA CYS A 166 8.50 7.03 8.36
C CYS A 166 9.38 7.70 9.44
N LEU A 167 9.20 9.01 9.63
CA LEU A 167 9.92 9.75 10.68
C LEU A 167 9.50 9.29 12.07
N GLY A 168 8.22 9.01 12.28
CA GLY A 168 7.70 8.46 13.52
C GLY A 168 8.30 7.09 13.84
N LEU A 169 8.37 6.18 12.87
CA LEU A 169 8.97 4.86 13.02
C LEU A 169 10.46 4.93 13.40
N LEU A 170 11.22 5.82 12.76
CA LEU A 170 12.62 6.06 13.10
C LEU A 170 12.76 6.62 14.51
N ALA A 171 11.94 7.62 14.89
CA ALA A 171 12.01 8.28 16.18
C ALA A 171 11.72 7.36 17.36
N VAL A 172 10.85 6.35 17.17
CA VAL A 172 10.52 5.35 18.22
C VAL A 172 11.36 4.07 18.11
N GLY A 173 12.32 4.01 17.17
CA GLY A 173 13.18 2.83 16.97
C GLY A 173 12.45 1.61 16.38
N ALA A 174 11.27 1.82 15.77
CA ALA A 174 10.51 0.76 15.11
C ALA A 174 10.99 0.49 13.66
N ALA A 175 11.79 1.39 13.11
CA ALA A 175 12.45 1.23 11.81
C ALA A 175 13.94 1.60 11.90
N GLU A 176 14.71 1.05 10.97
CA GLU A 176 16.11 1.39 10.72
C GLU A 176 16.18 2.24 9.43
N GLY A 177 17.26 2.99 9.24
CA GLY A 177 17.41 3.80 8.04
C GLY A 177 18.83 3.87 7.55
N LEU A 178 18.96 4.11 6.25
CA LEU A 178 20.23 4.37 5.55
C LEU A 178 20.13 5.72 4.88
N CYS A 179 21.22 6.48 4.83
CA CYS A 179 21.26 7.73 4.08
C CYS A 179 22.57 7.92 3.31
N CYS A 180 22.49 8.66 2.22
CA CYS A 180 23.63 9.19 1.47
C CYS A 180 23.71 10.70 1.66
N ARG A 181 24.93 11.22 1.76
CA ARG A 181 25.20 12.67 1.87
C ARG A 181 26.13 13.17 0.78
N LYS A 182 25.94 14.42 0.42
CA LYS A 182 26.89 15.20 -0.38
C LYS A 182 27.04 16.56 0.24
N ASP A 183 28.28 16.99 0.46
CA ASP A 183 28.61 18.31 1.05
C ASP A 183 27.81 18.58 2.36
N GLY A 184 27.66 17.54 3.19
CA GLY A 184 26.93 17.59 4.46
C GLY A 184 25.41 17.57 4.34
N LYS A 185 24.82 17.55 3.12
CA LYS A 185 23.39 17.49 2.90
C LYS A 185 22.95 16.06 2.59
N VAL A 186 21.76 15.68 3.07
CA VAL A 186 21.15 14.39 2.75
C VAL A 186 20.62 14.42 1.32
N GLU A 187 21.12 13.53 0.46
CA GLU A 187 20.73 13.38 -0.94
C GLU A 187 19.86 12.17 -1.20
N GLY A 188 19.80 11.27 -0.25
CA GLY A 188 18.91 10.12 -0.30
C GLY A 188 18.75 9.44 1.06
N ILE A 189 17.61 8.81 1.27
CA ILE A 189 17.27 8.07 2.47
C ILE A 189 16.44 6.83 2.11
N LEU A 190 16.71 5.72 2.79
CA LEU A 190 15.92 4.50 2.75
C LEU A 190 15.58 4.12 4.19
N VAL A 191 14.30 3.98 4.49
CA VAL A 191 13.76 3.58 5.79
C VAL A 191 13.16 2.20 5.65
N TYR A 192 13.48 1.29 6.55
CA TYR A 192 12.95 -0.07 6.54
C TYR A 192 12.65 -0.56 7.95
N SER A 193 11.60 -1.36 8.07
CA SER A 193 11.22 -2.07 9.28
C SER A 193 11.47 -3.56 9.15
N LYS A 194 11.52 -4.26 10.29
CA LYS A 194 11.59 -5.72 10.34
C LYS A 194 10.19 -6.26 10.59
N ILE A 195 9.56 -6.85 9.56
CA ILE A 195 8.28 -7.57 9.73
C ILE A 195 8.51 -8.80 10.63
N ASN A 196 9.63 -9.46 10.42
CA ASN A 196 10.14 -10.59 11.21
C ASN A 196 11.65 -10.70 11.02
N GLU A 197 12.28 -11.72 11.60
CA GLU A 197 13.74 -11.92 11.53
C GLU A 197 14.27 -12.12 10.10
N LYS A 198 13.41 -12.54 9.16
CA LYS A 198 13.76 -12.90 7.79
C LYS A 198 13.12 -12.01 6.72
N THR A 199 12.38 -10.96 7.11
CA THR A 199 11.71 -10.09 6.13
C THR A 199 11.81 -8.64 6.55
N PHE A 200 12.39 -7.83 5.69
CA PHE A 200 12.50 -6.37 5.82
C PHE A 200 11.50 -5.71 4.89
N ALA A 201 10.64 -4.83 5.42
CA ALA A 201 9.75 -4.00 4.62
C ALA A 201 10.35 -2.62 4.42
N THR A 202 10.34 -2.13 3.20
CA THR A 202 10.72 -0.76 2.90
C THR A 202 9.54 0.16 3.20
N GLU A 203 9.71 1.06 4.16
CA GLU A 203 8.70 2.03 4.59
C GLU A 203 8.81 3.33 3.79
N GLY A 204 10.02 3.66 3.35
CA GLY A 204 10.28 4.84 2.53
C GLY A 204 11.59 4.75 1.79
N PHE A 205 11.60 5.22 0.52
CA PHE A 205 12.78 5.24 -0.32
C PHE A 205 12.79 6.50 -1.17
N PHE A 206 13.70 7.40 -0.86
CA PHE A 206 13.75 8.76 -1.42
C PHE A 206 15.18 9.11 -1.82
N TYR A 207 15.35 9.71 -2.99
CA TYR A 207 16.66 10.13 -3.48
C TYR A 207 16.51 11.23 -4.53
N ASN A 208 17.48 12.13 -4.59
CA ASN A 208 17.52 13.22 -5.56
C ASN A 208 18.07 12.79 -6.92
N ASP A 209 18.97 11.80 -6.91
CA ASP A 209 19.60 11.27 -8.12
C ASP A 209 19.72 9.76 -8.04
N CYS A 210 19.61 9.09 -9.19
CA CYS A 210 19.67 7.62 -9.29
C CYS A 210 20.96 7.04 -8.71
N THR A 211 22.06 7.78 -8.68
CA THR A 211 23.34 7.34 -8.10
C THR A 211 23.18 7.08 -6.60
N TYR A 212 22.49 7.99 -5.87
CA TYR A 212 22.20 7.82 -4.44
C TYR A 212 21.19 6.70 -4.21
N GLY A 213 20.16 6.62 -5.07
CA GLY A 213 19.20 5.51 -5.03
C GLY A 213 19.88 4.14 -5.18
N ASN A 214 20.78 4.01 -6.14
CA ASN A 214 21.55 2.78 -6.36
C ASN A 214 22.47 2.44 -5.18
N ALA A 215 23.14 3.44 -4.57
CA ALA A 215 23.98 3.23 -3.40
C ALA A 215 23.17 2.70 -2.21
N LEU A 216 22.01 3.31 -1.94
CA LEU A 216 21.10 2.89 -0.86
C LEU A 216 20.58 1.47 -1.08
N LEU A 217 20.08 1.15 -2.28
CA LEU A 217 19.58 -0.18 -2.61
C LEU A 217 20.68 -1.24 -2.54
N THR A 218 21.88 -0.96 -3.08
CA THR A 218 23.01 -1.89 -3.02
C THR A 218 23.38 -2.21 -1.57
N THR A 219 23.45 -1.19 -0.72
CA THR A 219 23.75 -1.35 0.70
C THR A 219 22.64 -2.12 1.42
N TYR A 220 21.38 -1.78 1.16
CA TYR A 220 20.23 -2.43 1.75
C TYR A 220 20.16 -3.93 1.36
N PHE A 221 20.31 -4.25 0.09
CA PHE A 221 20.35 -5.63 -0.39
C PHE A 221 21.53 -6.41 0.19
N ARG A 222 22.68 -5.75 0.36
CA ARG A 222 23.84 -6.40 1.02
C ARG A 222 23.54 -6.71 2.49
N ILE A 223 22.89 -5.82 3.22
CA ILE A 223 22.45 -6.08 4.60
C ILE A 223 21.48 -7.26 4.64
N ALA A 224 20.48 -7.27 3.75
CA ALA A 224 19.53 -8.37 3.63
C ALA A 224 20.21 -9.70 3.32
N TYR A 225 21.10 -9.73 2.33
CA TYR A 225 21.87 -10.91 1.98
C TYR A 225 22.67 -11.46 3.17
N LEU A 226 23.41 -10.61 3.89
CA LEU A 226 24.20 -11.03 5.04
C LEU A 226 23.35 -11.57 6.20
N LYS A 227 22.12 -11.13 6.32
CA LYS A 227 21.15 -11.58 7.33
C LYS A 227 20.28 -12.75 6.84
N GLY A 228 20.41 -13.17 5.57
CA GLY A 228 19.55 -14.18 4.95
C GLY A 228 18.07 -13.74 4.94
N ALA A 229 17.82 -12.44 4.77
CA ALA A 229 16.49 -11.83 4.80
C ALA A 229 16.01 -11.51 3.39
N THR A 230 14.69 -11.59 3.21
CA THR A 230 13.95 -11.10 2.04
C THR A 230 13.63 -9.63 2.22
N VAL A 231 13.63 -8.88 1.14
CA VAL A 231 13.31 -7.45 1.12
C VAL A 231 11.97 -7.24 0.43
N ARG A 232 11.04 -6.54 1.09
CA ARG A 232 9.78 -6.12 0.48
C ARG A 232 9.89 -4.72 -0.07
N LEU A 233 9.62 -4.59 -1.37
CA LEU A 233 9.66 -3.32 -2.12
C LEU A 233 8.42 -3.17 -3.01
N THR A 234 7.94 -1.93 -3.12
CA THR A 234 6.87 -1.55 -4.02
C THR A 234 7.46 -0.98 -5.32
N PHE A 235 7.03 -1.52 -6.45
CA PHE A 235 7.42 -1.04 -7.78
C PHE A 235 6.21 -0.56 -8.57
N PRO A 236 6.37 0.43 -9.48
CA PRO A 236 5.33 0.78 -10.42
C PRO A 236 4.89 -0.45 -11.23
N TYR A 237 3.59 -0.59 -11.48
CA TYR A 237 3.03 -1.71 -12.24
C TYR A 237 3.66 -1.86 -13.63
N THR A 238 4.01 -0.73 -14.27
CA THR A 238 4.62 -0.67 -15.61
C THR A 238 6.12 -0.95 -15.63
N ALA A 239 6.77 -1.06 -14.48
CA ALA A 239 8.20 -1.24 -14.34
C ALA A 239 8.52 -2.29 -13.25
N PRO A 240 8.19 -3.58 -13.50
CA PRO A 240 8.49 -4.64 -12.54
C PRO A 240 10.01 -4.76 -12.33
N PRO A 241 10.46 -5.21 -11.16
CA PRO A 241 11.88 -5.36 -10.90
C PRO A 241 12.49 -6.42 -11.82
N SER A 242 13.66 -6.09 -12.37
CA SER A 242 14.46 -7.01 -13.17
C SER A 242 15.92 -6.79 -12.78
N MET A 243 16.44 -7.64 -11.89
CA MET A 243 17.79 -7.54 -11.34
C MET A 243 18.46 -8.92 -11.34
N GLY A 244 19.73 -8.98 -11.75
CA GLY A 244 20.53 -10.19 -11.61
C GLY A 244 20.79 -10.52 -10.14
N GLY A 245 20.85 -11.82 -9.81
CA GLY A 245 21.11 -12.28 -8.44
C GLY A 245 19.97 -11.99 -7.44
N VAL A 246 18.75 -11.78 -7.94
CA VAL A 246 17.55 -11.53 -7.13
C VAL A 246 16.39 -12.37 -7.66
N GLU A 247 15.79 -13.17 -6.79
CA GLU A 247 14.51 -13.82 -7.05
C GLU A 247 13.37 -12.89 -6.64
N VAL A 248 12.36 -12.79 -7.49
CA VAL A 248 11.27 -11.80 -7.37
C VAL A 248 9.93 -12.51 -7.26
N GLU A 249 9.21 -12.30 -6.16
CA GLU A 249 7.89 -12.84 -5.92
C GLU A 249 6.86 -11.69 -5.79
N PRO A 250 5.88 -11.58 -6.71
CA PRO A 250 4.83 -10.58 -6.59
C PRO A 250 3.82 -10.96 -5.50
N LEU A 251 3.49 -10.03 -4.62
CA LEU A 251 2.61 -10.24 -3.47
C LEU A 251 1.24 -9.56 -3.63
N THR A 252 1.25 -8.24 -3.66
CA THR A 252 0.04 -7.43 -3.61
C THR A 252 0.08 -6.35 -4.68
N GLY A 253 -0.97 -6.28 -5.47
CA GLY A 253 -1.16 -5.19 -6.41
C GLY A 253 -2.07 -4.10 -5.84
N HIS A 254 -1.85 -2.86 -6.23
CA HIS A 254 -2.50 -1.67 -5.71
C HIS A 254 -3.13 -0.83 -6.82
N PHE A 255 -4.35 -0.36 -6.56
CA PHE A 255 -5.02 0.70 -7.31
C PHE A 255 -5.15 1.91 -6.39
N ILE A 256 -4.26 2.87 -6.56
CA ILE A 256 -4.23 4.10 -5.75
C ILE A 256 -4.86 5.24 -6.57
N PHE A 257 -5.90 5.90 -6.02
CA PHE A 257 -6.63 6.97 -6.71
C PHE A 257 -7.34 7.94 -5.76
#